data_585b405a76e75e01e06c482a34e59326
#
_entry.id   585b405a76e75e01e06c482a34e59326
#
_cell.length_a   1.000
_cell.length_b   1.000
_cell.length_c   1.000
_cell.angle_alpha   90.00
_cell.angle_beta   90.00
_cell.angle_gamma   90.00
#
_symmetry.space_group_name_H-M   'P 1'
#
loop_
_entity.id
_entity.type
_entity.pdbx_description
1 polymer ?
#
loop_
_entity_poly.entity_id
_entity_poly.type
_entity_poly.pdbx_seq_one_letter_code
_entity_poly.pdbx_strand_id
1 'polypeptide(L)'
;MQINIIGNHFAFMDSAMLLHIPAIFTAEEVSRIRAALEQAEWADGKATAGYQSAKAKHNLQLPQDHPLAREIGEAMLQRLWNHPLFMSAALPLKVFPPLFNCYTGGGSFDFHIDNAVRDIHGGRERFRTDLSSTLFFSDPEDYDGGELVIQDTYGLQQVKLPAGDLVLYPGTSLHKVNPVTRGARYASFFWTQSLVREDSQRTLLFEMDQSIQRLTRDVPDHPSLIRLTGTYHNLLRRWSEL
;
A
#
# COMPACT_ATOMS: atom_id res chain seq x y z
N MET A 1 -10.12 15.35 17.55
CA MET A 1 -10.11 16.28 16.42
C MET A 1 -10.29 15.42 15.18
N GLN A 2 -11.54 15.39 14.65
CA GLN A 2 -11.89 14.59 13.48
C GLN A 2 -11.27 15.24 12.25
N ILE A 3 -10.41 14.54 11.56
CA ILE A 3 -9.93 14.94 10.22
C ILE A 3 -10.79 14.19 9.22
N ASN A 4 -11.78 14.89 8.68
CA ASN A 4 -12.55 14.45 7.52
C ASN A 4 -11.64 14.52 6.29
N ILE A 5 -11.33 13.36 5.71
CA ILE A 5 -10.71 13.30 4.38
C ILE A 5 -11.85 13.50 3.36
N ILE A 6 -12.07 14.74 2.98
CA ILE A 6 -12.98 15.10 1.90
C ILE A 6 -12.17 15.42 0.64
N GLY A 7 -12.47 14.71 -0.42
CA GLY A 7 -12.44 15.03 -1.83
C GLY A 7 -11.32 15.89 -2.40
N ASN A 8 -10.59 15.31 -3.38
CA ASN A 8 -9.90 16.00 -4.48
C ASN A 8 -8.93 17.14 -4.15
N HIS A 9 -8.01 16.95 -3.22
CA HIS A 9 -6.74 17.65 -3.21
C HIS A 9 -5.67 16.67 -2.75
N PHE A 10 -4.57 16.56 -3.51
CA PHE A 10 -3.36 15.89 -3.08
C PHE A 10 -2.86 16.58 -1.79
N ALA A 11 -3.33 16.11 -0.65
CA ALA A 11 -2.82 16.57 0.64
C ALA A 11 -1.51 15.81 0.90
N PHE A 12 -0.39 16.45 0.58
CA PHE A 12 0.89 16.08 1.15
C PHE A 12 0.77 16.27 2.66
N MET A 13 0.77 15.20 3.42
CA MET A 13 1.05 15.28 4.85
C MET A 13 2.55 15.23 5.03
N ASP A 14 3.13 16.35 5.48
CA ASP A 14 4.55 16.51 5.75
C ASP A 14 5.07 15.41 6.68
N SER A 15 6.05 14.68 6.24
CA SER A 15 6.92 13.69 6.87
C SER A 15 6.52 12.24 6.70
N ALA A 16 7.21 11.40 6.15
CA ALA A 16 7.01 10.00 5.73
C ALA A 16 5.90 9.87 4.66
N MET A 17 6.23 9.25 3.55
CA MET A 17 5.34 9.15 2.39
C MET A 17 4.11 8.29 2.71
N LEU A 18 3.04 8.90 3.25
CA LEU A 18 1.72 8.29 3.35
C LEU A 18 0.90 8.76 2.15
N LEU A 19 0.71 7.88 1.17
CA LEU A 19 0.13 8.25 -0.11
C LEU A 19 -1.15 7.47 -0.39
N HIS A 20 -2.23 8.19 -0.67
CA HIS A 20 -3.46 7.62 -1.24
C HIS A 20 -3.33 7.52 -2.75
N ILE A 21 -3.50 6.32 -3.29
CA ILE A 21 -3.51 6.04 -4.73
C ILE A 21 -4.90 5.55 -5.11
N PRO A 22 -5.73 6.39 -5.78
CA PRO A 22 -7.11 6.07 -6.06
C PRO A 22 -7.24 5.12 -7.25
N ALA A 23 -8.36 4.39 -7.29
CA ALA A 23 -8.88 3.68 -8.46
C ALA A 23 -7.90 2.66 -9.09
N ILE A 24 -7.24 1.84 -8.27
CA ILE A 24 -6.50 0.66 -8.76
C ILE A 24 -7.47 -0.30 -9.48
N PHE A 25 -8.69 -0.42 -8.94
CA PHE A 25 -9.80 -1.10 -9.58
C PHE A 25 -11.01 -0.18 -9.71
N THR A 26 -11.79 -0.37 -10.76
CA THR A 26 -13.09 0.30 -10.94
C THR A 26 -14.12 -0.26 -9.95
N ALA A 27 -15.19 0.47 -9.68
CA ALA A 27 -16.27 0.02 -8.80
C ALA A 27 -16.90 -1.31 -9.26
N GLU A 28 -17.05 -1.51 -10.59
CA GLU A 28 -17.57 -2.76 -11.14
C GLU A 28 -16.63 -3.94 -10.88
N GLU A 29 -15.32 -3.73 -11.05
CA GLU A 29 -14.32 -4.77 -10.76
C GLU A 29 -14.25 -5.08 -9.28
N VAL A 30 -14.28 -4.06 -8.43
CA VAL A 30 -14.36 -4.22 -6.96
C VAL A 30 -15.57 -5.05 -6.57
N SER A 31 -16.74 -4.77 -7.13
CA SER A 31 -17.98 -5.53 -6.83
C SER A 31 -17.81 -7.01 -7.18
N ARG A 32 -17.21 -7.34 -8.33
CA ARG A 32 -16.96 -8.74 -8.73
C ARG A 32 -15.92 -9.41 -7.83
N ILE A 33 -14.82 -8.72 -7.52
CA ILE A 33 -13.78 -9.22 -6.62
C ILE A 33 -14.35 -9.46 -5.22
N ARG A 34 -15.12 -8.50 -4.70
CA ARG A 34 -15.74 -8.58 -3.39
C ARG A 34 -16.69 -9.80 -3.28
N ALA A 35 -17.57 -10.00 -4.27
CA ALA A 35 -18.47 -11.14 -4.30
C ALA A 35 -17.70 -12.48 -4.31
N ALA A 36 -16.57 -12.56 -5.01
CA ALA A 36 -15.72 -13.74 -5.01
C ALA A 36 -15.01 -13.96 -3.67
N LEU A 37 -14.50 -12.89 -3.05
CA LEU A 37 -13.85 -12.94 -1.72
C LEU A 37 -14.84 -13.37 -0.62
N GLU A 38 -16.12 -12.98 -0.68
CA GLU A 38 -17.16 -13.37 0.27
C GLU A 38 -17.50 -14.85 0.21
N GLN A 39 -17.30 -15.50 -0.93
CA GLN A 39 -17.55 -16.94 -1.13
C GLN A 39 -16.29 -17.81 -0.93
N ALA A 40 -15.12 -17.18 -0.73
CA ALA A 40 -13.87 -17.91 -0.61
C ALA A 40 -13.70 -18.59 0.75
N GLU A 41 -12.88 -19.63 0.80
CA GLU A 41 -12.51 -20.31 2.04
C GLU A 41 -11.33 -19.59 2.71
N TRP A 42 -11.60 -18.98 3.85
CA TRP A 42 -10.65 -18.23 4.63
C TRP A 42 -10.02 -19.08 5.74
N ALA A 43 -8.71 -18.94 5.97
CA ALA A 43 -7.96 -19.58 7.06
C ALA A 43 -7.63 -18.59 8.17
N ASP A 44 -7.24 -19.09 9.36
CA ASP A 44 -6.73 -18.25 10.45
C ASP A 44 -5.44 -17.55 10.02
N GLY A 45 -5.44 -16.21 10.06
CA GLY A 45 -4.32 -15.38 9.62
C GLY A 45 -3.06 -15.51 10.49
N LYS A 46 -3.13 -16.17 11.64
CA LYS A 46 -1.96 -16.45 12.52
C LYS A 46 -0.93 -17.34 11.83
N ALA A 47 -1.36 -18.22 10.92
CA ALA A 47 -0.48 -19.14 10.22
C ALA A 47 0.61 -18.45 9.37
N THR A 48 0.41 -17.19 8.97
CA THR A 48 1.35 -16.42 8.14
C THR A 48 2.13 -15.36 8.92
N ALA A 49 1.88 -15.21 10.21
CA ALA A 49 2.52 -14.22 11.08
C ALA A 49 3.75 -14.82 11.77
N GLY A 50 4.80 -14.01 11.95
CA GLY A 50 5.91 -14.37 12.83
C GLY A 50 5.45 -14.50 14.30
N TYR A 51 6.26 -15.12 15.14
CA TYR A 51 5.89 -15.49 16.52
C TYR A 51 5.27 -14.36 17.35
N GLN A 52 5.82 -13.15 17.28
CA GLN A 52 5.26 -11.99 18.01
C GLN A 52 3.97 -11.49 17.38
N SER A 53 3.96 -11.34 16.05
CA SER A 53 2.79 -10.86 15.32
C SER A 53 1.60 -11.82 15.39
N ALA A 54 1.85 -13.13 15.52
CA ALA A 54 0.77 -14.12 15.67
C ALA A 54 -0.05 -13.94 16.95
N LYS A 55 0.54 -13.40 18.02
CA LYS A 55 -0.16 -13.13 19.28
C LYS A 55 -1.09 -11.91 19.20
N ALA A 56 -0.75 -10.97 18.35
CA ALA A 56 -1.44 -9.70 18.17
C ALA A 56 -2.45 -9.71 17.00
N LYS A 57 -2.47 -10.79 16.19
CA LYS A 57 -3.23 -10.89 14.94
C LYS A 57 -4.49 -11.73 15.13
N HIS A 58 -5.64 -11.09 14.93
CA HIS A 58 -6.96 -11.69 14.98
C HIS A 58 -7.71 -11.38 13.68
N ASN A 59 -7.40 -12.13 12.61
CA ASN A 59 -8.06 -11.97 11.32
C ASN A 59 -8.10 -13.29 10.55
N LEU A 60 -8.82 -13.29 9.47
CA LEU A 60 -8.80 -14.34 8.47
C LEU A 60 -7.86 -13.95 7.32
N GLN A 61 -7.25 -14.93 6.68
CA GLN A 61 -6.38 -14.74 5.53
C GLN A 61 -6.67 -15.77 4.46
N LEU A 62 -6.71 -15.32 3.22
CA LEU A 62 -6.84 -16.23 2.08
C LEU A 62 -5.49 -16.94 1.88
N PRO A 63 -5.45 -18.28 1.75
CA PRO A 63 -4.20 -19.01 1.49
C PRO A 63 -3.50 -18.48 0.24
N GLN A 64 -2.17 -18.36 0.28
CA GLN A 64 -1.40 -17.80 -0.84
C GLN A 64 -1.50 -18.61 -2.13
N ASP A 65 -1.70 -19.91 -2.02
CA ASP A 65 -1.87 -20.83 -3.14
C ASP A 65 -3.32 -20.92 -3.62
N HIS A 66 -4.25 -20.22 -2.97
CA HIS A 66 -5.67 -20.20 -3.40
C HIS A 66 -5.77 -19.58 -4.80
N PRO A 67 -6.50 -20.22 -5.76
CA PRO A 67 -6.61 -19.73 -7.14
C PRO A 67 -7.07 -18.28 -7.24
N LEU A 68 -8.07 -17.90 -6.44
CA LEU A 68 -8.58 -16.52 -6.39
C LEU A 68 -7.51 -15.51 -5.93
N ALA A 69 -6.66 -15.87 -4.95
CA ALA A 69 -5.58 -15.00 -4.50
C ALA A 69 -4.56 -14.74 -5.61
N ARG A 70 -4.26 -15.76 -6.40
CA ARG A 70 -3.35 -15.63 -7.55
C ARG A 70 -3.96 -14.76 -8.65
N GLU A 71 -5.21 -15.04 -9.04
CA GLU A 71 -5.92 -14.30 -10.09
C GLU A 71 -6.02 -12.80 -9.76
N ILE A 72 -6.52 -12.45 -8.57
CA ILE A 72 -6.64 -11.05 -8.16
C ILE A 72 -5.24 -10.42 -8.00
N GLY A 73 -4.29 -11.16 -7.42
CA GLY A 73 -2.91 -10.70 -7.23
C GLY A 73 -2.22 -10.36 -8.54
N GLU A 74 -2.34 -11.20 -9.58
CA GLU A 74 -1.80 -10.93 -10.91
C GLU A 74 -2.45 -9.68 -11.54
N ALA A 75 -3.77 -9.55 -11.45
CA ALA A 75 -4.47 -8.37 -11.93
C ALA A 75 -4.04 -7.09 -11.19
N MET A 76 -3.81 -7.17 -9.87
CA MET A 76 -3.26 -6.06 -9.07
C MET A 76 -1.87 -5.66 -9.56
N LEU A 77 -0.96 -6.63 -9.67
CA LEU A 77 0.42 -6.37 -10.11
C LEU A 77 0.45 -5.72 -11.49
N GLN A 78 -0.34 -6.22 -12.44
CA GLN A 78 -0.45 -5.62 -13.78
C GLN A 78 -0.87 -4.15 -13.73
N ARG A 79 -1.84 -3.79 -12.86
CA ARG A 79 -2.29 -2.41 -12.71
C ARG A 79 -1.26 -1.53 -12.04
N LEU A 80 -0.63 -2.01 -10.98
CA LEU A 80 0.40 -1.27 -10.25
C LEU A 80 1.59 -0.91 -11.13
N TRP A 81 2.09 -1.87 -11.94
CA TRP A 81 3.18 -1.62 -12.88
C TRP A 81 2.83 -0.62 -13.99
N ASN A 82 1.54 -0.37 -14.24
CA ASN A 82 1.07 0.63 -15.21
C ASN A 82 0.49 1.89 -14.55
N HIS A 83 0.52 2.00 -13.20
CA HIS A 83 -0.06 3.13 -12.50
C HIS A 83 0.98 4.24 -12.27
N PRO A 84 0.87 5.41 -12.95
CA PRO A 84 1.93 6.44 -12.91
C PRO A 84 2.29 6.90 -11.49
N LEU A 85 1.29 7.10 -10.62
CA LEU A 85 1.50 7.56 -9.26
C LEU A 85 2.21 6.50 -8.40
N PHE A 86 1.85 5.22 -8.54
CA PHE A 86 2.55 4.13 -7.87
C PHE A 86 4.00 4.01 -8.34
N MET A 87 4.23 4.07 -9.64
CA MET A 87 5.58 3.99 -10.21
C MET A 87 6.48 5.12 -9.75
N SER A 88 5.95 6.35 -9.72
CA SER A 88 6.69 7.53 -9.26
C SER A 88 7.00 7.48 -7.76
N ALA A 89 6.03 7.09 -6.93
CA ALA A 89 6.17 7.09 -5.48
C ALA A 89 6.98 5.89 -4.95
N ALA A 90 6.70 4.70 -5.45
CA ALA A 90 7.32 3.47 -4.95
C ALA A 90 8.70 3.20 -5.59
N LEU A 91 8.96 3.69 -6.80
CA LEU A 91 10.15 3.32 -7.60
C LEU A 91 10.42 1.81 -7.51
N PRO A 92 9.47 0.96 -7.91
CA PRO A 92 9.50 -0.45 -7.56
C PRO A 92 10.61 -1.19 -8.30
N LEU A 93 11.44 -1.94 -7.55
CA LEU A 93 12.33 -2.97 -8.08
C LEU A 93 11.58 -4.30 -8.16
N LYS A 94 10.85 -4.63 -7.09
CA LYS A 94 10.05 -5.85 -6.97
C LYS A 94 8.80 -5.55 -6.13
N VAL A 95 7.71 -6.25 -6.42
CA VAL A 95 6.50 -6.23 -5.60
C VAL A 95 6.23 -7.65 -5.09
N PHE A 96 6.05 -7.80 -3.78
CA PHE A 96 5.72 -9.08 -3.17
C PHE A 96 4.33 -9.53 -3.62
N PRO A 97 4.11 -10.83 -3.89
CA PRO A 97 2.79 -11.34 -4.25
C PRO A 97 1.74 -10.91 -3.24
N PRO A 98 0.65 -10.24 -3.68
CA PRO A 98 -0.36 -9.72 -2.77
C PRO A 98 -1.01 -10.80 -1.91
N LEU A 99 -1.20 -10.48 -0.63
CA LEU A 99 -1.89 -11.29 0.35
C LEU A 99 -3.26 -10.68 0.64
N PHE A 100 -4.23 -11.50 1.03
CA PHE A 100 -5.60 -11.03 1.27
C PHE A 100 -6.00 -11.32 2.70
N ASN A 101 -6.64 -10.37 3.35
CA ASN A 101 -7.17 -10.50 4.70
C ASN A 101 -8.64 -10.09 4.80
N CYS A 102 -9.31 -10.67 5.78
CA CYS A 102 -10.64 -10.28 6.21
C CYS A 102 -10.66 -10.07 7.72
N TYR A 103 -11.20 -8.95 8.16
CA TYR A 103 -11.45 -8.64 9.56
C TYR A 103 -12.95 -8.53 9.78
N THR A 104 -13.47 -9.27 10.76
CA THR A 104 -14.88 -9.29 11.14
C THR A 104 -15.01 -9.72 12.60
N GLY A 105 -16.15 -9.49 13.24
CA GLY A 105 -16.45 -10.02 14.57
C GLY A 105 -15.45 -9.65 15.68
N GLY A 106 -14.95 -8.41 15.69
CA GLY A 106 -13.92 -7.96 16.63
C GLY A 106 -12.50 -8.22 16.16
N GLY A 107 -12.32 -8.75 14.95
CA GLY A 107 -11.01 -8.99 14.35
C GLY A 107 -10.16 -7.73 14.28
N SER A 108 -8.87 -7.86 14.61
CA SER A 108 -7.92 -6.74 14.71
C SER A 108 -6.49 -7.21 14.48
N PHE A 109 -5.59 -6.26 14.33
CA PHE A 109 -4.15 -6.52 14.37
C PHE A 109 -3.48 -5.39 15.16
N ASP A 110 -2.90 -5.73 16.30
CA ASP A 110 -2.31 -4.71 17.19
C ASP A 110 -1.03 -4.11 16.61
N PHE A 111 -0.50 -3.07 17.27
CA PHE A 111 0.67 -2.35 16.82
C PHE A 111 1.86 -3.28 16.53
N HIS A 112 2.39 -3.17 15.32
CA HIS A 112 3.54 -3.91 14.85
C HIS A 112 4.30 -3.12 13.77
N ILE A 113 5.52 -3.55 13.52
CA ILE A 113 6.32 -3.16 12.34
C ILE A 113 6.46 -4.40 11.48
N ASP A 114 6.38 -4.25 10.18
CA ASP A 114 6.57 -5.34 9.23
C ASP A 114 8.00 -5.92 9.29
N ASN A 115 8.14 -7.22 8.99
CA ASN A 115 9.47 -7.83 8.90
C ASN A 115 10.27 -7.18 7.78
N ALA A 116 11.45 -6.67 8.08
CA ALA A 116 12.31 -5.96 7.13
C ALA A 116 12.73 -6.79 5.91
N VAL A 117 12.80 -8.12 6.08
CA VAL A 117 13.15 -9.05 5.00
C VAL A 117 12.16 -10.21 4.99
N ARG A 118 11.68 -10.57 3.83
CA ARG A 118 10.81 -11.72 3.60
C ARG A 118 11.43 -12.65 2.56
N ASP A 119 11.10 -13.93 2.66
CA ASP A 119 11.50 -14.92 1.68
C ASP A 119 10.36 -15.11 0.64
N ILE A 120 10.75 -15.21 -0.63
CA ILE A 120 9.87 -15.57 -1.74
C ILE A 120 10.25 -16.99 -2.21
N HIS A 121 9.29 -17.71 -2.73
CA HIS A 121 9.49 -19.04 -3.33
C HIS A 121 10.22 -20.05 -2.42
N GLY A 122 9.83 -20.11 -1.15
CA GLY A 122 10.40 -21.08 -0.20
C GLY A 122 11.86 -20.78 0.18
N GLY A 123 12.22 -19.51 0.30
CA GLY A 123 13.54 -19.06 0.76
C GLY A 123 14.61 -18.96 -0.33
N ARG A 124 14.24 -19.14 -1.59
CA ARG A 124 15.20 -19.03 -2.72
C ARG A 124 15.55 -17.59 -3.06
N GLU A 125 14.70 -16.65 -2.72
CA GLU A 125 14.88 -15.23 -3.00
C GLU A 125 14.49 -14.40 -1.78
N ARG A 126 15.34 -13.45 -1.39
CA ARG A 126 15.09 -12.48 -0.33
C ARG A 126 14.50 -11.21 -0.89
N PHE A 127 13.61 -10.63 -0.12
CA PHE A 127 12.84 -9.45 -0.47
C PHE A 127 12.87 -8.46 0.69
N ARG A 128 13.33 -7.23 0.43
CA ARG A 128 13.33 -6.13 1.41
C ARG A 128 11.99 -5.39 1.36
N THR A 129 11.37 -5.18 2.49
CA THR A 129 10.05 -4.53 2.61
C THR A 129 10.21 -3.03 2.86
N ASP A 130 10.59 -2.27 1.82
CA ASP A 130 10.81 -0.83 1.95
C ASP A 130 9.51 -0.06 2.13
N LEU A 131 8.47 -0.49 1.42
CA LEU A 131 7.14 0.10 1.44
C LEU A 131 6.08 -0.96 1.72
N SER A 132 5.11 -0.60 2.53
CA SER A 132 3.89 -1.37 2.80
C SER A 132 2.71 -0.76 2.06
N SER A 133 1.81 -1.61 1.60
CA SER A 133 0.61 -1.21 0.85
C SER A 133 -0.61 -1.95 1.34
N THR A 134 -1.75 -1.26 1.38
CA THR A 134 -3.07 -1.87 1.60
C THR A 134 -4.04 -1.38 0.54
N LEU A 135 -4.62 -2.31 -0.22
CA LEU A 135 -5.70 -2.08 -1.18
C LEU A 135 -7.03 -2.52 -0.55
N PHE A 136 -8.00 -1.63 -0.52
CA PHE A 136 -9.30 -1.88 0.10
C PHE A 136 -10.28 -2.49 -0.88
N PHE A 137 -11.08 -3.48 -0.41
CA PHE A 137 -12.18 -4.10 -1.15
C PHE A 137 -13.53 -3.96 -0.42
N SER A 138 -13.56 -3.27 0.71
CA SER A 138 -14.78 -2.87 1.43
C SER A 138 -14.85 -1.35 1.45
N ASP A 139 -16.02 -0.78 1.18
CA ASP A 139 -16.24 0.64 1.35
C ASP A 139 -16.26 1.04 2.84
N PRO A 140 -15.91 2.28 3.20
CA PRO A 140 -15.89 2.74 4.58
C PRO A 140 -17.20 2.52 5.33
N GLU A 141 -18.34 2.55 4.66
CA GLU A 141 -19.69 2.39 5.21
C GLU A 141 -20.08 0.92 5.46
N ASP A 142 -19.38 -0.03 4.84
CA ASP A 142 -19.66 -1.47 4.97
C ASP A 142 -19.32 -2.03 6.35
N TYR A 143 -18.45 -1.35 7.10
CA TYR A 143 -17.98 -1.84 8.40
C TYR A 143 -17.70 -0.71 9.39
N ASP A 144 -17.77 -1.00 10.69
CA ASP A 144 -17.41 -0.09 11.76
C ASP A 144 -16.08 -0.50 12.40
N GLY A 145 -15.25 0.48 12.74
CA GLY A 145 -13.86 0.24 13.14
C GLY A 145 -12.98 -0.12 11.94
N GLY A 146 -11.99 -0.96 12.14
CA GLY A 146 -11.13 -1.49 11.06
C GLY A 146 -10.22 -0.46 10.38
N GLU A 147 -10.07 0.73 10.95
CA GLU A 147 -9.12 1.72 10.44
C GLU A 147 -7.70 1.14 10.48
N LEU A 148 -6.96 1.32 9.40
CA LEU A 148 -5.51 1.19 9.42
C LEU A 148 -4.94 2.43 10.11
N VAL A 149 -4.34 2.24 11.27
CA VAL A 149 -3.72 3.32 12.05
C VAL A 149 -2.22 3.26 11.86
N ILE A 150 -1.62 4.33 11.34
CA ILE A 150 -0.19 4.44 11.10
C ILE A 150 0.37 5.53 12.01
N GLN A 151 1.42 5.21 12.75
CA GLN A 151 2.14 6.18 13.56
C GLN A 151 3.24 6.82 12.72
N ASP A 152 3.21 8.14 12.65
CA ASP A 152 4.26 8.95 12.07
C ASP A 152 4.88 9.91 13.10
N THR A 153 5.75 10.81 12.64
CA THR A 153 6.43 11.79 13.51
C THR A 153 5.45 12.78 14.16
N TYR A 154 4.29 13.02 13.54
CA TYR A 154 3.31 14.01 14.01
C TYR A 154 2.09 13.39 14.70
N GLY A 155 2.05 12.08 14.83
CA GLY A 155 0.98 11.39 15.56
C GLY A 155 0.43 10.16 14.85
N LEU A 156 -0.86 9.89 15.07
CA LEU A 156 -1.55 8.74 14.51
C LEU A 156 -2.44 9.16 13.33
N GLN A 157 -2.20 8.57 12.17
CA GLN A 157 -3.02 8.71 10.99
C GLN A 157 -3.98 7.53 10.88
N GLN A 158 -5.28 7.81 10.75
CA GLN A 158 -6.30 6.78 10.57
C GLN A 158 -6.73 6.74 9.10
N VAL A 159 -6.54 5.59 8.48
CA VAL A 159 -6.81 5.38 7.06
C VAL A 159 -7.95 4.40 6.87
N LYS A 160 -8.97 4.82 6.12
CA LYS A 160 -10.12 4.03 5.72
C LYS A 160 -10.59 4.56 4.36
N LEU A 161 -10.15 3.91 3.28
CA LEU A 161 -10.33 4.38 1.91
C LEU A 161 -11.50 3.67 1.23
N PRO A 162 -12.08 4.28 0.18
CA PRO A 162 -13.04 3.62 -0.70
C PRO A 162 -12.48 2.31 -1.27
N ALA A 163 -13.39 1.39 -1.56
CA ALA A 163 -13.02 0.13 -2.21
C ALA A 163 -12.45 0.36 -3.61
N GLY A 164 -11.35 -0.29 -3.94
CA GLY A 164 -10.57 -0.06 -5.16
C GLY A 164 -9.38 0.88 -4.98
N ASP A 165 -9.28 1.57 -3.85
CA ASP A 165 -8.21 2.50 -3.53
C ASP A 165 -7.10 1.85 -2.69
N LEU A 166 -5.89 2.36 -2.85
CA LEU A 166 -4.69 1.85 -2.18
C LEU A 166 -4.06 2.94 -1.31
N VAL A 167 -3.58 2.56 -0.14
CA VAL A 167 -2.64 3.35 0.64
C VAL A 167 -1.25 2.75 0.56
N LEU A 168 -0.24 3.61 0.32
CA LEU A 168 1.18 3.29 0.29
C LEU A 168 1.86 4.05 1.43
N TYR A 169 2.70 3.35 2.23
CA TYR A 169 3.42 3.95 3.36
C TYR A 169 4.76 3.23 3.62
N PRO A 170 5.73 3.86 4.33
CA PRO A 170 7.00 3.23 4.64
C PRO A 170 6.83 1.94 5.46
N GLY A 171 7.54 0.88 5.07
CA GLY A 171 7.55 -0.40 5.80
C GLY A 171 8.14 -0.30 7.22
N THR A 172 8.80 0.80 7.54
CA THR A 172 9.33 1.13 8.87
C THR A 172 8.27 1.68 9.83
N SER A 173 7.07 1.99 9.35
CA SER A 173 6.01 2.61 10.14
C SER A 173 5.43 1.62 11.16
N LEU A 174 5.29 2.05 12.41
CA LEU A 174 4.50 1.34 13.41
C LEU A 174 3.01 1.50 13.06
N HIS A 175 2.31 0.39 12.89
CA HIS A 175 0.91 0.44 12.44
C HIS A 175 0.06 -0.69 13.04
N LYS A 176 -1.26 -0.51 13.00
CA LYS A 176 -2.25 -1.49 13.47
C LYS A 176 -3.52 -1.43 12.64
N VAL A 177 -4.38 -2.45 12.80
CA VAL A 177 -5.79 -2.42 12.34
C VAL A 177 -6.69 -2.45 13.56
N ASN A 178 -7.52 -1.42 13.73
CA ASN A 178 -8.49 -1.34 14.81
C ASN A 178 -9.51 -2.49 14.70
N PRO A 179 -10.15 -2.90 15.81
CA PRO A 179 -11.18 -3.94 15.79
C PRO A 179 -12.33 -3.57 14.84
N VAL A 180 -12.76 -4.53 14.03
CA VAL A 180 -13.98 -4.43 13.19
C VAL A 180 -15.16 -4.89 14.03
N THR A 181 -16.02 -3.97 14.44
CA THR A 181 -17.14 -4.24 15.36
C THR A 181 -18.45 -4.55 14.66
N ARG A 182 -18.61 -4.12 13.40
CA ARG A 182 -19.75 -4.44 12.52
C ARG A 182 -19.24 -4.70 11.11
N GLY A 183 -19.90 -5.57 10.36
CA GLY A 183 -19.57 -5.85 8.96
C GLY A 183 -18.26 -6.61 8.77
N ALA A 184 -17.67 -6.47 7.59
CA ALA A 184 -16.42 -7.12 7.24
C ALA A 184 -15.52 -6.21 6.40
N ARG A 185 -14.25 -6.09 6.81
CA ARG A 185 -13.21 -5.38 6.09
C ARG A 185 -12.39 -6.37 5.27
N TYR A 186 -12.57 -6.38 3.98
CA TYR A 186 -11.73 -7.12 3.03
C TYR A 186 -10.66 -6.20 2.47
N ALA A 187 -9.42 -6.66 2.46
CA ALA A 187 -8.31 -5.91 1.90
C ALA A 187 -7.21 -6.84 1.37
N SER A 188 -6.41 -6.33 0.45
CA SER A 188 -5.13 -6.92 0.11
C SER A 188 -4.00 -6.10 0.73
N PHE A 189 -2.94 -6.77 1.16
CA PHE A 189 -1.74 -6.13 1.65
C PHE A 189 -0.50 -6.76 1.02
N PHE A 190 0.50 -5.95 0.77
CA PHE A 190 1.74 -6.40 0.14
C PHE A 190 2.87 -5.39 0.38
N TRP A 191 4.07 -5.78 0.01
CA TRP A 191 5.26 -4.95 0.16
C TRP A 191 5.91 -4.68 -1.19
N THR A 192 6.61 -3.55 -1.26
CA THR A 192 7.43 -3.18 -2.40
C THR A 192 8.87 -3.02 -1.95
N GLN A 193 9.78 -3.73 -2.62
CA GLN A 193 11.19 -3.41 -2.58
C GLN A 193 11.43 -2.32 -3.61
N SER A 194 11.88 -1.17 -3.13
CA SER A 194 12.17 -0.01 -3.99
C SER A 194 13.57 -0.10 -4.60
N LEU A 195 13.75 0.50 -5.75
CA LEU A 195 15.07 0.83 -6.31
C LEU A 195 15.88 1.73 -5.37
N VAL A 196 15.19 2.56 -4.58
CA VAL A 196 15.82 3.51 -3.64
C VAL A 196 15.44 3.11 -2.22
N ARG A 197 16.43 2.69 -1.44
CA ARG A 197 16.23 2.16 -0.08
C ARG A 197 15.70 3.21 0.90
N GLU A 198 16.33 4.38 0.88
CA GLU A 198 16.07 5.42 1.86
C GLU A 198 14.76 6.16 1.59
N ASP A 199 13.88 6.22 2.59
CA ASP A 199 12.56 6.86 2.49
C ASP A 199 12.67 8.35 2.14
N SER A 200 13.58 9.06 2.79
CA SER A 200 13.84 10.48 2.53
C SER A 200 14.27 10.76 1.09
N GLN A 201 15.07 9.87 0.50
CA GLN A 201 15.48 9.98 -0.91
C GLN A 201 14.33 9.71 -1.87
N ARG A 202 13.46 8.71 -1.56
CA ARG A 202 12.24 8.46 -2.34
C ARG A 202 11.31 9.65 -2.32
N THR A 203 11.09 10.24 -1.13
CA THR A 203 10.26 11.43 -0.97
C THR A 203 10.77 12.59 -1.85
N LEU A 204 12.07 12.88 -1.80
CA LEU A 204 12.68 13.93 -2.64
C LEU A 204 12.51 13.66 -4.14
N LEU A 205 12.70 12.41 -4.58
CA LEU A 205 12.48 12.02 -5.98
C LEU A 205 11.03 12.15 -6.37
N PHE A 206 10.10 11.72 -5.53
CA PHE A 206 8.67 11.82 -5.78
C PHE A 206 8.21 13.28 -5.91
N GLU A 207 8.60 14.14 -4.96
CA GLU A 207 8.27 15.57 -4.99
C GLU A 207 8.83 16.27 -6.24
N MET A 208 10.06 15.91 -6.61
CA MET A 208 10.70 16.45 -7.81
C MET A 208 9.98 15.97 -9.08
N ASP A 209 9.63 14.70 -9.17
CA ASP A 209 8.86 14.15 -10.30
C ASP A 209 7.49 14.80 -10.43
N GLN A 210 6.73 14.94 -9.32
CA GLN A 210 5.44 15.62 -9.32
C GLN A 210 5.56 17.09 -9.74
N SER A 211 6.63 17.76 -9.33
CA SER A 211 6.91 19.15 -9.72
C SER A 211 7.24 19.28 -11.21
N ILE A 212 8.06 18.36 -11.74
CA ILE A 212 8.38 18.29 -13.17
C ILE A 212 7.12 18.03 -13.99
N GLN A 213 6.28 17.05 -13.59
CA GLN A 213 5.04 16.72 -14.27
C GLN A 213 4.06 17.90 -14.29
N ARG A 214 3.94 18.62 -13.15
CA ARG A 214 3.11 19.84 -13.08
C ARG A 214 3.64 20.93 -14.00
N LEU A 215 4.93 21.22 -13.94
CA LEU A 215 5.57 22.24 -14.79
C LEU A 215 5.43 21.87 -16.28
N THR A 216 5.60 20.60 -16.63
CA THR A 216 5.42 20.11 -18.02
C THR A 216 4.00 20.34 -18.53
N ARG A 217 2.98 20.20 -17.67
CA ARG A 217 1.58 20.45 -18.02
C ARG A 217 1.28 21.93 -18.17
N ASP A 218 1.79 22.74 -17.21
CA ASP A 218 1.44 24.15 -17.10
C ASP A 218 2.27 25.02 -18.06
N VAL A 219 3.53 24.64 -18.31
CA VAL A 219 4.49 25.39 -19.17
C VAL A 219 5.38 24.36 -19.93
N PRO A 220 4.85 23.67 -20.94
CA PRO A 220 5.53 22.53 -21.60
C PRO A 220 6.90 22.87 -22.22
N ASP A 221 7.09 24.11 -22.67
CA ASP A 221 8.34 24.56 -23.31
C ASP A 221 9.30 25.28 -22.35
N HIS A 222 9.09 25.15 -21.03
CA HIS A 222 9.96 25.82 -20.07
C HIS A 222 11.39 25.25 -20.13
N PRO A 223 12.42 26.10 -20.35
CA PRO A 223 13.81 25.66 -20.60
C PRO A 223 14.42 24.88 -19.41
N SER A 224 13.90 25.07 -18.21
CA SER A 224 14.37 24.34 -17.01
C SER A 224 13.91 22.89 -16.98
N LEU A 225 12.90 22.46 -17.75
CA LEU A 225 12.39 21.08 -17.74
C LEU A 225 13.49 20.07 -18.07
N ILE A 226 14.31 20.33 -19.08
CA ILE A 226 15.43 19.45 -19.46
C ILE A 226 16.40 19.27 -18.30
N ARG A 227 16.73 20.39 -17.60
CA ARG A 227 17.68 20.36 -16.47
C ARG A 227 17.10 19.65 -15.25
N LEU A 228 15.83 19.94 -14.91
CA LEU A 228 15.13 19.29 -13.78
C LEU A 228 15.01 17.78 -14.01
N THR A 229 14.57 17.37 -15.20
CA THR A 229 14.48 15.95 -15.58
C THR A 229 15.86 15.28 -15.55
N GLY A 230 16.90 15.97 -16.06
CA GLY A 230 18.29 15.48 -16.00
C GLY A 230 18.79 15.32 -14.56
N THR A 231 18.47 16.27 -13.67
CA THR A 231 18.81 16.19 -12.25
C THR A 231 18.08 15.02 -11.57
N TYR A 232 16.79 14.86 -11.82
CA TYR A 232 16.00 13.73 -11.34
C TYR A 232 16.65 12.40 -11.71
N HIS A 233 16.94 12.17 -12.99
CA HIS A 233 17.55 10.92 -13.43
C HIS A 233 18.97 10.71 -12.88
N ASN A 234 19.74 11.77 -12.64
CA ASN A 234 21.06 11.66 -12.04
C ASN A 234 21.00 11.31 -10.55
N LEU A 235 20.01 11.84 -9.82
CA LEU A 235 19.75 11.47 -8.43
C LEU A 235 19.24 10.03 -8.34
N LEU A 236 18.30 9.65 -9.20
CA LEU A 236 17.80 8.28 -9.27
C LEU A 236 18.94 7.28 -9.57
N ARG A 237 19.79 7.56 -10.55
CA ARG A 237 20.96 6.72 -10.87
C ARG A 237 21.93 6.61 -9.69
N ARG A 238 22.11 7.69 -8.92
CA ARG A 238 23.02 7.72 -7.78
C ARG A 238 22.48 6.92 -6.58
N TRP A 239 21.17 6.89 -6.39
CA TRP A 239 20.53 6.29 -5.23
C TRP A 239 19.93 4.91 -5.48
N SER A 240 19.85 4.48 -6.74
CA SER A 240 19.32 3.16 -7.08
C SER A 240 20.25 2.03 -6.63
N GLU A 241 19.65 0.98 -6.06
CA GLU A 241 20.25 -0.31 -5.74
C GLU A 241 19.55 -1.38 -6.60
N LEU A 242 20.30 -2.03 -7.51
CA LEU A 242 19.79 -3.07 -8.42
C LEU A 242 20.05 -4.48 -7.87
#